data_5f3f5ca77b5ace90147be608f230ba18
#
_entry.id   5f3f5ca77b5ace90147be608f230ba18
#
_cell.length_a   1.000
_cell.length_b   1.000
_cell.length_c   1.000
_cell.angle_alpha   90.00
_cell.angle_beta   90.00
_cell.angle_gamma   90.00
#
_symmetry.space_group_name_H-M   'P 1'
#
loop_
_entity.id
_entity.type
_entity.pdbx_description
1 polymer ?
#
loop_
_entity_poly.entity_id
_entity_poly.type
_entity_poly.pdbx_seq_one_letter_code
_entity_poly.pdbx_strand_id
1 'polypeptide(L)'
;MAACLCNLDPGVAYEGPRVVYATLGGSPTWGLGDRFHEIAATHGHARLGTHRPRTPYGPGPSVEHYRAPSGREFLRIPSYGQVIDEDPELRASEWKTFWILWKAGVRVLLVGGTSGSCDWRRSAADEDAVRPGDLVLPRSYLTRDTMPMGLPGTELEFCLPRQVAIMDDPFCPPLADTLRAHAGRLGSFRFRRVHGPEAGVVLNRWLAGNGFESLATCRMLETLGRQMSMPVITGDCVSPVLARVCGMHLAYYHVVANWGTGLEVEDPTIALNRLYMETLPPVAAALELGFLDAASEPTACWCRELLRARPLEYARAQSPRSEQ
;
A
#
# COMPACT_ATOMS: atom_id res chain seq x y z
N MET A 1 23.06 5.08 1.15
CA MET A 1 23.97 3.90 1.19
C MET A 1 23.11 2.68 0.89
N ALA A 2 23.54 1.79 0.02
CA ALA A 2 22.82 0.54 -0.21
C ALA A 2 22.86 -0.27 1.10
N ALA A 3 21.71 -0.77 1.56
CA ALA A 3 21.67 -1.69 2.68
C ALA A 3 22.66 -2.82 2.41
N CYS A 4 23.56 -3.08 3.34
CA CYS A 4 24.54 -4.15 3.18
C CYS A 4 23.80 -5.49 3.27
N LEU A 5 23.60 -6.18 2.16
CA LEU A 5 23.05 -7.52 2.09
C LEU A 5 24.02 -8.61 2.62
N CYS A 6 25.12 -8.17 3.27
CA CYS A 6 26.16 -9.07 3.78
C CYS A 6 25.66 -10.06 4.88
N ASN A 7 24.52 -9.80 5.47
CA ASN A 7 23.91 -10.68 6.49
C ASN A 7 22.64 -11.40 5.98
N LEU A 8 22.49 -11.51 4.65
CA LEU A 8 21.35 -12.22 4.07
C LEU A 8 21.43 -13.71 4.42
N ASP A 9 20.37 -14.25 5.04
CA ASP A 9 20.22 -15.68 5.34
C ASP A 9 19.08 -16.28 4.50
N PRO A 10 19.38 -16.78 3.29
CA PRO A 10 18.35 -17.32 2.39
C PRO A 10 17.73 -18.63 2.90
N GLY A 11 18.33 -19.28 3.90
CA GLY A 11 17.83 -20.51 4.50
C GLY A 11 16.73 -20.34 5.53
N VAL A 12 16.29 -19.10 5.82
CA VAL A 12 15.25 -18.85 6.82
C VAL A 12 13.91 -19.43 6.36
N ALA A 13 13.35 -20.32 7.20
CA ALA A 13 11.99 -20.83 7.02
C ALA A 13 10.96 -19.85 7.60
N TYR A 14 9.79 -19.77 6.95
CA TYR A 14 8.66 -19.03 7.49
C TYR A 14 7.86 -19.89 8.46
N GLU A 15 7.77 -19.45 9.72
CA GLU A 15 7.09 -20.16 10.81
C GLU A 15 5.76 -19.48 11.23
N GLY A 16 5.25 -18.55 10.41
CA GLY A 16 4.00 -17.84 10.69
C GLY A 16 2.75 -18.52 10.10
N PRO A 17 1.57 -17.97 10.38
CA PRO A 17 0.31 -18.47 9.82
C PRO A 17 0.25 -18.30 8.30
N ARG A 18 -0.46 -19.22 7.64
CA ARG A 18 -0.70 -19.16 6.19
C ARG A 18 -2.10 -18.67 5.92
N VAL A 19 -2.22 -17.57 5.18
CA VAL A 19 -3.49 -16.91 4.88
C VAL A 19 -3.49 -16.32 3.46
N VAL A 20 -4.69 -16.10 2.93
CA VAL A 20 -4.86 -15.49 1.60
C VAL A 20 -4.98 -13.97 1.67
N TYR A 21 -5.41 -13.44 2.80
CA TYR A 21 -5.78 -12.03 2.97
C TYR A 21 -4.86 -11.33 3.97
N ALA A 22 -4.49 -10.10 3.67
CA ALA A 22 -3.75 -9.26 4.61
C ALA A 22 -4.07 -7.77 4.45
N THR A 23 -3.81 -6.99 5.50
CA THR A 23 -3.76 -5.54 5.45
C THR A 23 -2.45 -5.00 5.99
N LEU A 24 -1.95 -3.94 5.35
CA LEU A 24 -0.87 -3.12 5.86
C LEU A 24 -1.47 -1.80 6.34
N GLY A 25 -1.59 -1.67 7.65
CA GLY A 25 -2.00 -0.41 8.26
C GLY A 25 -0.91 0.63 8.09
N GLY A 26 -1.27 1.76 7.50
CA GLY A 26 -0.38 2.90 7.35
C GLY A 26 -0.73 4.06 8.27
N SER A 27 -0.37 5.26 7.85
CA SER A 27 -0.60 6.49 8.60
C SER A 27 -2.05 6.71 9.09
N PRO A 28 -3.12 6.28 8.39
CA PRO A 28 -4.47 6.40 8.93
C PRO A 28 -4.71 5.60 10.21
N THR A 29 -3.86 4.64 10.51
CA THR A 29 -3.99 3.74 11.67
C THR A 29 -2.97 3.98 12.77
N TRP A 30 -2.11 5.00 12.66
CA TRP A 30 -1.03 5.26 13.64
C TRP A 30 -1.55 5.46 15.08
N GLY A 31 -2.67 6.15 15.25
CA GLY A 31 -3.29 6.36 16.57
C GLY A 31 -4.01 5.15 17.14
N LEU A 32 -4.07 4.01 16.44
CA LEU A 32 -4.80 2.84 16.94
C LEU A 32 -4.05 2.12 18.06
N GLY A 33 -2.72 1.95 17.94
CA GLY A 33 -1.99 1.11 18.88
C GLY A 33 -2.68 -0.25 19.05
N ASP A 34 -2.89 -0.67 20.29
CA ASP A 34 -3.62 -1.89 20.62
C ASP A 34 -5.15 -1.79 20.42
N ARG A 35 -5.71 -0.59 20.19
CA ARG A 35 -7.16 -0.39 20.00
C ARG A 35 -7.71 -1.06 18.75
N PHE A 36 -6.86 -1.44 17.78
CA PHE A 36 -7.35 -2.15 16.60
C PHE A 36 -8.07 -3.45 16.98
N HIS A 37 -7.53 -4.21 17.94
CA HIS A 37 -8.15 -5.47 18.37
C HIS A 37 -9.47 -5.24 19.11
N GLU A 38 -9.61 -4.15 19.86
CA GLU A 38 -10.88 -3.77 20.50
C GLU A 38 -11.94 -3.46 19.45
N ILE A 39 -11.59 -2.66 18.43
CA ILE A 39 -12.48 -2.38 17.30
C ILE A 39 -12.80 -3.64 16.53
N ALA A 40 -11.81 -4.48 16.22
CA ALA A 40 -12.00 -5.75 15.55
C ALA A 40 -12.98 -6.65 16.32
N ALA A 41 -12.85 -6.72 17.64
CA ALA A 41 -13.75 -7.49 18.50
C ALA A 41 -15.21 -6.97 18.45
N THR A 42 -15.43 -5.64 18.40
CA THR A 42 -16.78 -5.07 18.23
C THR A 42 -17.42 -5.43 16.89
N HIS A 43 -16.60 -5.74 15.88
CA HIS A 43 -17.02 -6.25 14.57
C HIS A 43 -17.06 -7.79 14.50
N GLY A 44 -16.89 -8.48 15.63
CA GLY A 44 -16.94 -9.95 15.71
C GLY A 44 -15.67 -10.67 15.23
N HIS A 45 -14.57 -9.95 15.04
CA HIS A 45 -13.30 -10.55 14.67
C HIS A 45 -12.54 -11.02 15.92
N ALA A 46 -11.93 -12.19 15.85
CA ALA A 46 -11.12 -12.75 16.92
C ALA A 46 -9.62 -12.63 16.62
N ARG A 47 -8.85 -12.09 17.54
CA ARG A 47 -7.38 -12.11 17.46
C ARG A 47 -6.90 -13.52 17.86
N LEU A 48 -6.19 -14.19 16.95
CA LEU A 48 -5.64 -15.52 17.16
C LEU A 48 -4.23 -15.48 17.75
N GLY A 49 -3.49 -14.41 17.48
CA GLY A 49 -2.14 -14.24 18.03
C GLY A 49 -1.38 -13.08 17.40
N THR A 50 -0.16 -12.90 17.86
CA THR A 50 0.84 -11.98 17.30
C THR A 50 2.14 -12.75 17.12
N HIS A 51 2.75 -12.57 15.95
CA HIS A 51 3.97 -13.24 15.53
C HIS A 51 5.03 -12.21 15.16
N ARG A 52 6.30 -12.56 15.33
CA ARG A 52 7.43 -11.77 14.83
C ARG A 52 8.37 -12.68 14.06
N PRO A 53 8.03 -13.01 12.80
CA PRO A 53 8.81 -13.95 12.01
C PRO A 53 10.24 -13.44 11.76
N ARG A 54 11.20 -14.36 11.75
CA ARG A 54 12.51 -14.07 11.16
C ARG A 54 12.38 -14.04 9.63
N THR A 55 13.14 -13.18 9.01
CA THR A 55 13.23 -13.06 7.55
C THR A 55 14.69 -13.18 7.11
N PRO A 56 14.98 -13.42 5.84
CA PRO A 56 16.35 -13.37 5.32
C PRO A 56 17.05 -12.03 5.58
N TYR A 57 16.29 -10.98 5.81
CA TYR A 57 16.77 -9.62 6.01
C TYR A 57 16.86 -9.22 7.49
N GLY A 58 16.74 -10.19 8.40
CA GLY A 58 16.73 -9.98 9.84
C GLY A 58 15.33 -10.10 10.47
N PRO A 59 15.14 -9.64 11.73
CA PRO A 59 13.85 -9.70 12.42
C PRO A 59 12.76 -8.98 11.61
N GLY A 60 11.60 -9.64 11.46
CA GLY A 60 10.45 -9.06 10.77
C GLY A 60 9.64 -8.13 11.69
N PRO A 61 8.69 -7.38 11.11
CA PRO A 61 7.71 -6.60 11.87
C PRO A 61 6.78 -7.51 12.68
N SER A 62 6.07 -6.91 13.61
CA SER A 62 4.96 -7.55 14.30
C SER A 62 3.83 -7.85 13.33
N VAL A 63 3.35 -9.09 13.33
CA VAL A 63 2.28 -9.59 12.48
C VAL A 63 1.15 -10.07 13.37
N GLU A 64 0.01 -9.44 13.28
CA GLU A 64 -1.20 -9.81 14.00
C GLU A 64 -2.02 -10.77 13.15
N HIS A 65 -2.52 -11.84 13.77
CA HIS A 65 -3.35 -12.87 13.11
C HIS A 65 -4.78 -12.79 13.64
N TYR A 66 -5.74 -12.67 12.74
CA TYR A 66 -7.15 -12.54 13.06
C TYR A 66 -8.01 -13.56 12.32
N ARG A 67 -9.19 -13.81 12.88
CA ARG A 67 -10.28 -14.55 12.22
C ARG A 67 -11.52 -13.69 12.18
N ALA A 68 -12.08 -13.52 10.99
CA ALA A 68 -13.35 -12.83 10.74
C ALA A 68 -14.56 -13.67 11.17
N PRO A 69 -15.75 -13.07 11.35
CA PRO A 69 -17.00 -13.80 11.64
C PRO A 69 -17.33 -14.88 10.60
N SER A 70 -16.93 -14.69 9.36
CA SER A 70 -17.07 -15.67 8.27
C SER A 70 -16.17 -16.91 8.42
N GLY A 71 -15.26 -16.94 9.40
CA GLY A 71 -14.22 -17.95 9.54
C GLY A 71 -12.96 -17.67 8.72
N ARG A 72 -12.94 -16.62 7.89
CA ARG A 72 -11.79 -16.19 7.13
C ARG A 72 -10.67 -15.71 8.05
N GLU A 73 -9.45 -16.15 7.77
CA GLU A 73 -8.26 -15.68 8.49
C GLU A 73 -7.49 -14.67 7.65
N PHE A 74 -6.89 -13.68 8.33
CA PHE A 74 -6.08 -12.65 7.71
C PHE A 74 -4.95 -12.19 8.62
N LEU A 75 -3.92 -11.61 8.00
CA LEU A 75 -2.84 -10.93 8.71
C LEU A 75 -3.04 -9.42 8.67
N ARG A 76 -2.67 -8.78 9.77
CA ARG A 76 -2.50 -7.34 9.83
C ARG A 76 -1.05 -7.03 10.22
N ILE A 77 -0.41 -6.16 9.45
CA ILE A 77 0.92 -5.63 9.73
C ILE A 77 0.78 -4.12 9.91
N PRO A 78 0.93 -3.60 11.15
CA PRO A 78 0.81 -2.15 11.40
C PRO A 78 1.99 -1.38 10.81
N SER A 79 1.78 -0.08 10.59
CA SER A 79 2.82 0.88 10.17
C SER A 79 3.63 0.46 8.94
N TYR A 80 2.98 -0.15 7.94
CA TYR A 80 3.62 -0.70 6.73
C TYR A 80 4.70 -1.75 7.01
N GLY A 81 4.74 -2.31 8.21
CA GLY A 81 5.80 -3.21 8.65
C GLY A 81 7.09 -2.48 9.02
N GLN A 82 7.05 -1.17 9.23
CA GLN A 82 8.21 -0.41 9.68
C GLN A 82 8.57 -0.79 11.11
N VAL A 83 9.82 -1.12 11.32
CA VAL A 83 10.41 -1.37 12.65
C VAL A 83 11.36 -0.21 12.90
N ILE A 84 10.80 0.91 13.36
CA ILE A 84 11.51 2.20 13.44
C ILE A 84 12.79 2.11 14.29
N ASP A 85 12.76 1.32 15.35
CA ASP A 85 13.89 1.22 16.28
C ASP A 85 14.98 0.25 15.82
N GLU A 86 14.65 -0.69 14.92
CA GLU A 86 15.55 -1.78 14.51
C GLU A 86 16.02 -1.65 13.07
N ASP A 87 15.31 -0.88 12.27
CA ASP A 87 15.58 -0.76 10.84
C ASP A 87 15.18 0.61 10.31
N PRO A 88 16.07 1.58 10.39
CA PRO A 88 15.83 2.92 9.88
C PRO A 88 15.72 2.97 8.34
N GLU A 89 16.08 1.89 7.64
CA GLU A 89 15.99 1.82 6.19
C GLU A 89 14.63 1.26 5.74
N LEU A 90 13.78 2.12 5.24
CA LEU A 90 12.44 1.79 4.76
C LEU A 90 12.43 0.66 3.72
N ARG A 91 13.48 0.54 2.89
CA ARG A 91 13.61 -0.55 1.91
C ARG A 91 13.74 -1.91 2.56
N ALA A 92 14.57 -2.01 3.60
CA ALA A 92 14.76 -3.27 4.31
C ALA A 92 13.45 -3.67 5.00
N SER A 93 12.69 -2.71 5.52
CA SER A 93 11.36 -2.94 6.07
C SER A 93 10.39 -3.47 5.01
N GLU A 94 10.38 -2.91 3.80
CA GLU A 94 9.53 -3.41 2.70
C GLU A 94 9.92 -4.85 2.29
N TRP A 95 11.20 -5.17 2.18
CA TRP A 95 11.65 -6.54 1.88
C TRP A 95 11.19 -7.55 2.94
N LYS A 96 11.33 -7.19 4.22
CA LYS A 96 10.87 -8.03 5.34
C LYS A 96 9.36 -8.26 5.26
N THR A 97 8.60 -7.19 5.11
CA THR A 97 7.15 -7.22 5.05
C THR A 97 6.64 -8.06 3.87
N PHE A 98 7.13 -7.80 2.67
CA PHE A 98 6.69 -8.52 1.48
C PHE A 98 7.16 -9.97 1.45
N TRP A 99 8.33 -10.28 2.02
CA TRP A 99 8.77 -11.66 2.20
C TRP A 99 7.80 -12.44 3.12
N ILE A 100 7.41 -11.84 4.24
CA ILE A 100 6.44 -12.44 5.16
C ILE A 100 5.10 -12.68 4.45
N LEU A 101 4.56 -11.67 3.79
CA LEU A 101 3.29 -11.77 3.07
C LEU A 101 3.34 -12.86 1.99
N TRP A 102 4.42 -12.89 1.22
CA TRP A 102 4.62 -13.91 0.19
C TRP A 102 4.71 -15.32 0.76
N LYS A 103 5.52 -15.54 1.80
CA LYS A 103 5.67 -16.85 2.45
C LYS A 103 4.41 -17.27 3.21
N ALA A 104 3.62 -16.31 3.72
CA ALA A 104 2.30 -16.58 4.29
C ALA A 104 1.26 -17.03 3.23
N GLY A 105 1.54 -16.84 1.95
CA GLY A 105 0.61 -17.18 0.87
C GLY A 105 -0.43 -16.11 0.56
N VAL A 106 -0.18 -14.86 0.97
CA VAL A 106 -1.10 -13.74 0.75
C VAL A 106 -1.29 -13.48 -0.74
N ARG A 107 -2.54 -13.37 -1.17
CA ARG A 107 -2.94 -13.06 -2.54
C ARG A 107 -3.81 -11.80 -2.64
N VAL A 108 -4.48 -11.42 -1.57
CA VAL A 108 -5.28 -10.19 -1.49
C VAL A 108 -4.67 -9.31 -0.41
N LEU A 109 -4.13 -8.17 -0.83
CA LEU A 109 -3.47 -7.21 0.05
C LEU A 109 -4.19 -5.86 0.00
N LEU A 110 -4.63 -5.36 1.15
CA LEU A 110 -5.09 -3.99 1.32
C LEU A 110 -4.00 -3.14 1.96
N VAL A 111 -3.76 -1.96 1.42
CA VAL A 111 -2.85 -0.98 2.01
C VAL A 111 -3.59 0.35 2.19
N GLY A 112 -3.48 0.92 3.38
CA GLY A 112 -4.05 2.22 3.70
C GLY A 112 -2.97 3.29 3.85
N GLY A 113 -3.26 4.50 3.40
CA GLY A 113 -2.38 5.66 3.53
C GLY A 113 -3.15 6.95 3.80
N THR A 114 -2.40 7.99 4.14
CA THR A 114 -2.87 9.38 4.09
C THR A 114 -2.06 10.18 3.09
N SER A 115 -2.63 11.27 2.60
CA SER A 115 -1.98 12.09 1.57
C SER A 115 -2.29 13.56 1.72
N GLY A 116 -1.39 14.38 1.18
CA GLY A 116 -1.64 15.76 0.85
C GLY A 116 -2.13 15.89 -0.59
N SER A 117 -3.15 16.71 -0.86
CA SER A 117 -3.60 16.98 -2.22
C SER A 117 -2.74 18.04 -2.89
N CYS A 118 -2.29 17.74 -4.12
CA CYS A 118 -1.66 18.67 -5.05
C CYS A 118 -2.57 18.93 -6.26
N ASP A 119 -3.88 18.78 -6.09
CA ASP A 119 -4.84 19.09 -7.16
C ASP A 119 -4.82 20.59 -7.46
N TRP A 120 -4.72 20.94 -8.74
CA TRP A 120 -4.73 22.34 -9.21
C TRP A 120 -6.12 22.98 -9.13
N ARG A 121 -7.18 22.17 -9.01
CA ARG A 121 -8.59 22.57 -8.98
C ARG A 121 -9.02 22.89 -7.54
N ARG A 122 -8.49 23.98 -6.96
CA ARG A 122 -8.75 24.35 -5.57
C ARG A 122 -9.96 25.27 -5.35
N SER A 123 -10.59 25.74 -6.46
CA SER A 123 -11.79 26.55 -6.34
C SER A 123 -12.92 25.80 -5.64
N ALA A 124 -13.62 26.43 -4.73
CA ALA A 124 -14.78 25.83 -4.06
C ALA A 124 -15.88 25.38 -5.03
N ALA A 125 -15.93 25.99 -6.22
CA ALA A 125 -16.87 25.64 -7.28
C ALA A 125 -16.50 24.35 -8.04
N ASP A 126 -15.30 23.83 -7.88
CA ASP A 126 -14.86 22.62 -8.56
C ASP A 126 -15.16 21.40 -7.69
N GLU A 127 -16.34 20.82 -7.86
CA GLU A 127 -16.80 19.70 -7.05
C GLU A 127 -15.95 18.42 -7.25
N ASP A 128 -15.29 18.27 -8.40
CA ASP A 128 -14.46 17.09 -8.72
C ASP A 128 -13.03 17.21 -8.19
N ALA A 129 -12.66 18.33 -7.61
CA ALA A 129 -11.35 18.51 -7.02
C ALA A 129 -11.11 17.56 -5.82
N VAL A 130 -9.92 16.98 -5.79
CA VAL A 130 -9.47 16.12 -4.67
C VAL A 130 -9.05 16.99 -3.50
N ARG A 131 -9.71 16.85 -2.35
CA ARG A 131 -9.58 17.76 -1.20
C ARG A 131 -9.43 17.03 0.12
N PRO A 132 -8.96 17.71 1.17
CA PRO A 132 -9.01 17.18 2.53
C PRO A 132 -10.41 16.67 2.91
N GLY A 133 -10.46 15.50 3.52
CA GLY A 133 -11.69 14.78 3.85
C GLY A 133 -12.17 13.79 2.77
N ASP A 134 -11.52 13.74 1.62
CA ASP A 134 -11.82 12.75 0.60
C ASP A 134 -11.13 11.40 0.86
N LEU A 135 -11.74 10.33 0.35
CA LEU A 135 -11.11 9.05 0.16
C LEU A 135 -10.71 8.90 -1.31
N VAL A 136 -9.50 8.51 -1.57
CA VAL A 136 -8.96 8.28 -2.92
C VAL A 136 -8.56 6.83 -3.08
N LEU A 137 -9.04 6.20 -4.14
CA LEU A 137 -8.55 4.92 -4.67
C LEU A 137 -7.71 5.25 -5.90
N PRO A 138 -6.37 5.28 -5.80
CA PRO A 138 -5.53 5.82 -6.86
C PRO A 138 -5.59 4.96 -8.12
N ARG A 139 -5.53 5.59 -9.29
CA ARG A 139 -5.45 4.91 -10.60
C ARG A 139 -4.04 4.41 -10.88
N SER A 140 -3.05 5.21 -10.52
CA SER A 140 -1.65 4.95 -10.84
C SER A 140 -0.76 5.60 -9.78
N TYR A 141 0.55 5.45 -9.95
CA TYR A 141 1.51 6.06 -9.05
C TYR A 141 2.67 6.71 -9.80
N LEU A 142 3.29 7.68 -9.13
CA LEU A 142 4.56 8.27 -9.50
C LEU A 142 5.59 7.92 -8.42
N THR A 143 6.82 7.69 -8.82
CA THR A 143 7.94 7.57 -7.89
C THR A 143 9.13 8.33 -8.43
N ARG A 144 9.79 9.07 -7.55
CA ARG A 144 11.06 9.75 -7.81
C ARG A 144 12.23 9.01 -7.20
N ASP A 145 11.93 8.13 -6.25
CA ASP A 145 12.90 7.33 -5.53
C ASP A 145 12.98 5.92 -6.09
N THR A 146 14.08 5.27 -5.82
CA THR A 146 14.20 3.84 -6.14
C THR A 146 13.25 3.02 -5.28
N MET A 147 12.34 2.31 -5.92
CA MET A 147 11.47 1.33 -5.27
C MET A 147 12.14 -0.03 -5.20
N PRO A 148 11.88 -0.83 -4.16
CA PRO A 148 12.14 -2.26 -4.21
C PRO A 148 11.40 -2.90 -5.38
N MET A 149 12.14 -3.63 -6.22
CA MET A 149 11.61 -4.26 -7.44
C MET A 149 11.57 -5.77 -7.35
N GLY A 150 12.09 -6.35 -6.26
CA GLY A 150 12.16 -7.77 -6.01
C GLY A 150 12.62 -8.05 -4.60
N LEU A 151 12.71 -9.33 -4.25
CA LEU A 151 13.18 -9.80 -2.95
C LEU A 151 14.59 -10.38 -3.08
N PRO A 152 15.65 -9.61 -2.76
CA PRO A 152 17.04 -10.05 -2.94
C PRO A 152 17.33 -11.38 -2.25
N GLY A 153 18.12 -12.24 -2.91
CA GLY A 153 18.48 -13.56 -2.38
C GLY A 153 17.36 -14.59 -2.38
N THR A 154 16.25 -14.32 -3.07
CA THR A 154 15.14 -15.27 -3.26
C THR A 154 14.88 -15.50 -4.75
N GLU A 155 13.99 -16.46 -5.07
CA GLU A 155 13.52 -16.67 -6.44
C GLU A 155 12.77 -15.46 -7.03
N LEU A 156 12.36 -14.50 -6.18
CA LEU A 156 11.71 -13.25 -6.57
C LEU A 156 12.69 -12.07 -6.68
N GLU A 157 13.99 -12.34 -6.75
CA GLU A 157 14.98 -11.29 -6.94
C GLU A 157 14.78 -10.61 -8.31
N PHE A 158 14.80 -9.26 -8.30
CA PHE A 158 14.64 -8.46 -9.53
C PHE A 158 13.46 -8.84 -10.40
N CYS A 159 12.28 -9.05 -9.76
CA CYS A 159 11.04 -9.27 -10.49
C CYS A 159 10.98 -10.62 -11.21
N LEU A 160 11.39 -11.69 -10.55
CA LEU A 160 11.61 -13.01 -11.14
C LEU A 160 12.74 -13.03 -12.21
N PRO A 161 13.71 -13.93 -12.15
CA PRO A 161 14.98 -13.81 -12.91
C PRO A 161 14.86 -13.55 -14.41
N ARG A 162 13.71 -13.86 -15.03
CA ARG A 162 13.49 -13.75 -16.48
C ARG A 162 12.26 -12.94 -16.86
N GLN A 163 11.70 -12.18 -15.93
CA GLN A 163 10.46 -11.44 -16.16
C GLN A 163 10.57 -9.98 -15.74
N VAL A 164 9.68 -9.16 -16.26
CA VAL A 164 9.45 -7.78 -15.83
C VAL A 164 7.99 -7.60 -15.43
N ALA A 165 7.74 -6.84 -14.39
CA ALA A 165 6.39 -6.47 -14.01
C ALA A 165 5.85 -5.40 -14.97
N ILE A 166 4.65 -5.63 -15.50
CA ILE A 166 3.89 -4.64 -16.25
C ILE A 166 2.94 -3.95 -15.27
N MET A 167 3.02 -2.63 -15.19
CA MET A 167 2.34 -1.81 -14.19
C MET A 167 1.21 -0.97 -14.79
N ASP A 168 0.51 -1.47 -15.81
CA ASP A 168 -0.62 -0.77 -16.45
C ASP A 168 -1.77 -0.52 -15.45
N ASP A 169 -2.08 -1.52 -14.63
CA ASP A 169 -3.01 -1.41 -13.50
C ASP A 169 -2.28 -1.80 -12.21
N PRO A 170 -1.54 -0.88 -11.57
CA PRO A 170 -0.76 -1.20 -10.37
C PRO A 170 -1.65 -1.61 -9.18
N PHE A 171 -2.86 -1.09 -9.13
CA PHE A 171 -3.88 -1.40 -8.14
C PHE A 171 -5.00 -2.22 -8.77
N CYS A 172 -5.47 -3.24 -8.08
CA CYS A 172 -6.44 -4.20 -8.61
C CYS A 172 -7.85 -3.59 -8.74
N PRO A 173 -8.41 -3.42 -9.96
CA PRO A 173 -9.69 -2.74 -10.13
C PRO A 173 -10.87 -3.41 -9.39
N PRO A 174 -11.06 -4.75 -9.43
CA PRO A 174 -12.15 -5.39 -8.67
C PRO A 174 -12.06 -5.17 -7.16
N LEU A 175 -10.85 -5.08 -6.59
CA LEU A 175 -10.68 -4.78 -5.17
C LEU A 175 -10.96 -3.31 -4.86
N ALA A 176 -10.65 -2.40 -5.78
CA ALA A 176 -11.01 -0.99 -5.63
C ALA A 176 -12.53 -0.80 -5.61
N ASP A 177 -13.28 -1.54 -6.45
CA ASP A 177 -14.75 -1.51 -6.43
C ASP A 177 -15.33 -2.03 -5.12
N THR A 178 -14.76 -3.12 -4.59
CA THR A 178 -15.13 -3.65 -3.27
C THR A 178 -14.91 -2.61 -2.17
N LEU A 179 -13.76 -1.95 -2.18
CA LEU A 179 -13.39 -0.93 -1.21
C LEU A 179 -14.31 0.29 -1.29
N ARG A 180 -14.63 0.75 -2.52
CA ARG A 180 -15.57 1.84 -2.76
C ARG A 180 -16.96 1.53 -2.20
N ALA A 181 -17.48 0.36 -2.52
CA ALA A 181 -18.80 -0.07 -2.04
C ALA A 181 -18.87 -0.10 -0.51
N HIS A 182 -17.75 -0.48 0.14
CA HIS A 182 -17.67 -0.50 1.59
C HIS A 182 -17.51 0.89 2.20
N ALA A 183 -16.68 1.76 1.61
CA ALA A 183 -16.49 3.14 2.07
C ALA A 183 -17.80 3.94 2.12
N GLY A 184 -18.74 3.65 1.24
CA GLY A 184 -20.08 4.25 1.24
C GLY A 184 -20.99 3.79 2.39
N ARG A 185 -20.60 2.78 3.18
CA ARG A 185 -21.41 2.14 4.24
C ARG A 185 -20.84 2.31 5.65
N LEU A 186 -19.88 3.19 5.86
CA LEU A 186 -19.15 3.36 7.14
C LEU A 186 -19.98 4.04 8.25
N GLY A 187 -21.24 3.73 8.37
CA GLY A 187 -22.07 4.17 9.49
C GLY A 187 -22.18 5.70 9.64
N SER A 188 -21.72 6.21 10.78
CA SER A 188 -21.79 7.65 11.11
C SER A 188 -20.70 8.49 10.47
N PHE A 189 -19.60 7.88 10.00
CA PHE A 189 -18.53 8.61 9.32
C PHE A 189 -18.81 8.65 7.82
N ARG A 190 -18.64 9.83 7.23
CA ARG A 190 -18.75 10.03 5.79
C ARG A 190 -17.52 10.77 5.28
N PHE A 191 -16.85 10.19 4.30
CA PHE A 191 -15.91 10.95 3.49
C PHE A 191 -16.67 12.04 2.74
N ARG A 192 -16.03 13.20 2.54
CA ARG A 192 -16.61 14.27 1.72
C ARG A 192 -16.95 13.71 0.32
N ARG A 193 -16.01 12.96 -0.26
CA ARG A 193 -16.16 12.25 -1.53
C ARG A 193 -15.30 10.99 -1.55
N VAL A 194 -15.70 10.02 -2.36
CA VAL A 194 -14.90 8.83 -2.68
C VAL A 194 -14.52 8.90 -4.15
N HIS A 195 -13.25 9.12 -4.44
CA HIS A 195 -12.68 9.11 -5.78
C HIS A 195 -12.20 7.71 -6.11
N GLY A 196 -12.87 7.05 -7.06
CA GLY A 196 -12.45 5.76 -7.56
C GLY A 196 -11.35 5.88 -8.62
N PRO A 197 -10.87 4.74 -9.17
CA PRO A 197 -9.82 4.75 -10.19
C PRO A 197 -10.17 5.54 -11.45
N GLU A 198 -11.46 5.69 -11.78
CA GLU A 198 -11.95 6.49 -12.92
C GLU A 198 -11.67 7.98 -12.77
N ALA A 199 -11.50 8.47 -11.55
CA ALA A 199 -11.10 9.87 -11.31
C ALA A 199 -9.65 10.15 -11.75
N GLY A 200 -8.90 9.13 -12.13
CA GLY A 200 -7.55 9.26 -12.69
C GLY A 200 -6.51 9.78 -11.69
N VAL A 201 -6.79 9.71 -10.37
CA VAL A 201 -5.86 10.26 -9.37
C VAL A 201 -4.57 9.45 -9.33
N VAL A 202 -3.45 10.17 -9.36
CA VAL A 202 -2.10 9.60 -9.29
C VAL A 202 -1.52 9.82 -7.90
N LEU A 203 -1.03 8.75 -7.30
CA LEU A 203 -0.31 8.79 -6.03
C LEU A 203 1.17 9.04 -6.26
N ASN A 204 1.69 10.18 -5.83
CA ASN A 204 3.12 10.40 -5.76
C ASN A 204 3.66 9.74 -4.51
N ARG A 205 4.54 8.75 -4.69
CA ARG A 205 5.23 8.12 -3.57
C ARG A 205 6.18 9.10 -2.90
N TRP A 206 5.97 9.33 -1.61
CA TRP A 206 6.83 10.12 -0.77
C TRP A 206 7.34 9.29 0.40
N LEU A 207 8.66 9.19 0.53
CA LEU A 207 9.34 8.44 1.58
C LEU A 207 10.29 9.34 2.36
N ALA A 208 9.82 10.50 2.74
CA ALA A 208 10.66 11.51 3.37
C ALA A 208 11.03 11.21 4.82
N GLY A 209 10.67 10.06 5.36
CA GLY A 209 10.94 9.76 6.75
C GLY A 209 10.25 10.76 7.69
N ASN A 210 10.99 11.72 8.21
CA ASN A 210 10.51 12.66 9.22
C ASN A 210 10.03 14.02 8.66
N GLY A 211 9.78 14.14 7.36
CA GLY A 211 9.41 15.42 6.75
C GLY A 211 8.32 15.34 5.71
N PHE A 212 7.54 16.42 5.58
CA PHE A 212 6.62 16.62 4.47
C PHE A 212 7.37 17.14 3.24
N GLU A 213 6.71 17.07 2.08
CA GLU A 213 7.20 17.64 0.83
C GLU A 213 7.39 19.15 0.95
N SER A 214 8.38 19.68 0.24
CA SER A 214 8.56 21.12 0.14
C SER A 214 7.47 21.77 -0.73
N LEU A 215 7.22 23.06 -0.53
CA LEU A 215 6.35 23.85 -1.40
C LEU A 215 6.73 23.68 -2.90
N ALA A 216 8.03 23.68 -3.20
CA ALA A 216 8.50 23.54 -4.58
C ALA A 216 8.11 22.17 -5.17
N THR A 217 8.19 21.10 -4.38
CA THR A 217 7.73 19.77 -4.77
C THR A 217 6.22 19.75 -5.02
N CYS A 218 5.43 20.31 -4.11
CA CYS A 218 3.98 20.37 -4.25
C CYS A 218 3.55 21.16 -5.49
N ARG A 219 4.21 22.30 -5.79
CA ARG A 219 3.97 23.10 -7.00
C ARG A 219 4.35 22.36 -8.27
N MET A 220 5.42 21.60 -8.25
CA MET A 220 5.80 20.75 -9.38
C MET A 220 4.75 19.66 -9.61
N LEU A 221 4.28 18.98 -8.56
CA LEU A 221 3.24 17.95 -8.66
C LEU A 221 1.90 18.53 -9.15
N GLU A 222 1.52 19.71 -8.68
CA GLU A 222 0.36 20.45 -9.17
C GLU A 222 0.46 20.73 -10.69
N THR A 223 1.62 21.23 -11.13
CA THR A 223 1.87 21.54 -12.54
C THR A 223 1.84 20.28 -13.40
N LEU A 224 2.49 19.22 -12.94
CA LEU A 224 2.50 17.93 -13.62
C LEU A 224 1.08 17.34 -13.74
N GLY A 225 0.33 17.36 -12.63
CA GLY A 225 -1.07 16.88 -12.62
C GLY A 225 -1.93 17.63 -13.61
N ARG A 226 -1.80 18.95 -13.69
CA ARG A 226 -2.51 19.79 -14.67
C ARG A 226 -2.16 19.40 -16.10
N GLN A 227 -0.88 19.20 -16.40
CA GLN A 227 -0.42 18.83 -17.74
C GLN A 227 -0.92 17.43 -18.16
N MET A 228 -0.95 16.48 -17.24
CA MET A 228 -1.47 15.14 -17.49
C MET A 228 -2.99 15.05 -17.45
N SER A 229 -3.70 16.09 -17.00
CA SER A 229 -5.12 16.07 -16.66
C SER A 229 -5.46 14.98 -15.61
N MET A 230 -4.52 14.70 -14.71
CA MET A 230 -4.62 13.69 -13.66
C MET A 230 -4.27 14.32 -12.31
N PRO A 231 -5.23 14.45 -11.38
CA PRO A 231 -4.94 14.98 -10.04
C PRO A 231 -3.84 14.18 -9.34
N VAL A 232 -2.96 14.87 -8.65
CA VAL A 232 -1.88 14.22 -7.89
C VAL A 232 -2.14 14.39 -6.40
N ILE A 233 -2.03 13.30 -5.67
CA ILE A 233 -1.90 13.27 -4.21
C ILE A 233 -0.50 12.79 -3.85
N THR A 234 0.02 13.19 -2.71
CA THR A 234 1.35 12.79 -2.26
C THR A 234 1.31 12.20 -0.86
N GLY A 235 1.96 11.06 -0.67
CA GLY A 235 1.94 10.34 0.60
C GLY A 235 2.75 9.05 0.56
N ASP A 236 2.78 8.36 1.71
CA ASP A 236 3.47 7.08 1.83
C ASP A 236 2.86 6.05 0.89
N CYS A 237 3.71 5.27 0.28
CA CYS A 237 3.30 4.19 -0.62
C CYS A 237 4.29 3.05 -0.57
N VAL A 238 3.83 1.85 -0.24
CA VAL A 238 4.63 0.64 -0.42
C VAL A 238 4.80 0.32 -1.90
N SER A 239 5.79 -0.49 -2.24
CA SER A 239 6.08 -0.83 -3.63
C SER A 239 4.96 -1.65 -4.29
N PRO A 240 4.19 -1.09 -5.25
CA PRO A 240 3.24 -1.88 -6.02
C PRO A 240 3.93 -2.95 -6.87
N VAL A 241 5.20 -2.72 -7.22
CA VAL A 241 6.02 -3.70 -7.96
C VAL A 241 6.26 -4.95 -7.12
N LEU A 242 6.59 -4.80 -5.82
CA LEU A 242 6.75 -5.96 -4.93
C LEU A 242 5.44 -6.75 -4.79
N ALA A 243 4.30 -6.08 -4.64
CA ALA A 243 3.01 -6.75 -4.61
C ALA A 243 2.77 -7.58 -5.89
N ARG A 244 3.07 -6.99 -7.06
CA ARG A 244 2.96 -7.65 -8.36
C ARG A 244 3.87 -8.87 -8.47
N VAL A 245 5.14 -8.71 -8.11
CA VAL A 245 6.15 -9.78 -8.16
C VAL A 245 5.80 -10.93 -7.22
N CYS A 246 5.25 -10.62 -6.04
CA CYS A 246 4.76 -11.62 -5.09
C CYS A 246 3.42 -12.27 -5.51
N GLY A 247 2.84 -11.89 -6.65
CA GLY A 247 1.59 -12.45 -7.16
C GLY A 247 0.35 -12.00 -6.38
N MET A 248 0.38 -10.82 -5.77
CA MET A 248 -0.71 -10.29 -4.97
C MET A 248 -1.61 -9.36 -5.79
N HIS A 249 -2.92 -9.40 -5.50
CA HIS A 249 -3.88 -8.38 -5.89
C HIS A 249 -3.79 -7.26 -4.86
N LEU A 250 -3.38 -6.07 -5.28
CA LEU A 250 -3.19 -4.93 -4.40
C LEU A 250 -4.39 -3.99 -4.46
N ALA A 251 -5.08 -3.80 -3.34
CA ALA A 251 -6.00 -2.69 -3.12
C ALA A 251 -5.28 -1.58 -2.36
N TYR A 252 -5.49 -0.34 -2.77
CA TYR A 252 -4.89 0.81 -2.11
C TYR A 252 -5.92 1.90 -1.88
N TYR A 253 -5.89 2.53 -0.69
CA TYR A 253 -6.67 3.72 -0.41
C TYR A 253 -5.84 4.80 0.29
N HIS A 254 -6.18 6.05 0.04
CA HIS A 254 -5.66 7.18 0.78
C HIS A 254 -6.78 8.06 1.31
N VAL A 255 -6.67 8.45 2.57
CA VAL A 255 -7.47 9.56 3.10
C VAL A 255 -6.68 10.84 2.85
N VAL A 256 -7.29 11.79 2.16
CA VAL A 256 -6.69 13.10 1.96
C VAL A 256 -6.79 13.88 3.27
N ALA A 257 -5.65 14.05 3.94
CA ALA A 257 -5.59 14.66 5.26
C ALA A 257 -5.44 16.18 5.20
N ASN A 258 -4.73 16.69 4.21
CA ASN A 258 -4.38 18.10 4.05
C ASN A 258 -4.18 18.46 2.57
N TRP A 259 -4.02 19.73 2.29
CA TRP A 259 -3.39 20.17 1.06
C TRP A 259 -1.87 19.95 1.13
N GLY A 260 -1.24 19.73 0.00
CA GLY A 260 0.23 19.65 -0.07
C GLY A 260 0.87 20.92 0.53
N THR A 261 2.03 20.78 1.14
CA THR A 261 2.72 21.83 1.88
C THR A 261 2.76 23.16 1.13
N GLY A 262 2.25 24.21 1.76
CA GLY A 262 2.23 25.59 1.22
C GLY A 262 1.27 25.85 0.08
N LEU A 263 0.36 24.92 -0.24
CA LEU A 263 -0.70 25.13 -1.23
C LEU A 263 -1.93 25.82 -0.63
N GLU A 264 -2.15 25.69 0.68
CA GLU A 264 -3.14 26.46 1.47
C GLU A 264 -2.56 26.95 2.80
N VAL A 265 -3.19 27.97 3.39
CA VAL A 265 -2.64 28.83 4.47
C VAL A 265 -3.18 28.45 5.85
N GLU A 266 -3.74 27.28 6.07
CA GLU A 266 -4.10 26.87 7.43
C GLU A 266 -2.91 26.21 8.13
N ASP A 267 -2.70 26.56 9.43
CA ASP A 267 -1.69 25.89 10.25
C ASP A 267 -2.07 24.41 10.42
N PRO A 268 -1.41 23.48 9.72
CA PRO A 268 -1.87 22.11 9.65
C PRO A 268 -1.54 21.31 10.93
N THR A 269 -0.65 21.80 11.78
CA THR A 269 0.02 20.97 12.78
C THR A 269 -0.93 20.45 13.86
N ILE A 270 -1.80 21.29 14.39
CA ILE A 270 -2.73 20.90 15.47
C ILE A 270 -3.90 20.09 14.91
N ALA A 271 -4.44 20.50 13.78
CA ALA A 271 -5.54 19.79 13.12
C ALA A 271 -5.11 18.39 12.63
N LEU A 272 -3.89 18.27 12.09
CA LEU A 272 -3.34 17.00 11.64
C LEU A 272 -3.13 16.01 12.78
N ASN A 273 -2.55 16.43 13.90
CA ASN A 273 -2.37 15.55 15.06
C ASN A 273 -3.68 14.95 15.54
N ARG A 274 -4.72 15.77 15.68
CA ARG A 274 -6.05 15.31 16.07
C ARG A 274 -6.64 14.35 15.03
N LEU A 275 -6.46 14.66 13.75
CA LEU A 275 -6.92 13.83 12.64
C LEU A 275 -6.27 12.44 12.72
N TYR A 276 -4.94 12.36 12.83
CA TYR A 276 -4.19 11.11 12.85
C TYR A 276 -4.38 10.29 14.12
N MET A 277 -4.54 10.93 15.27
CA MET A 277 -4.58 10.24 16.55
C MET A 277 -6.00 9.87 17.01
N GLU A 278 -7.00 10.62 16.59
CA GLU A 278 -8.36 10.48 17.09
C GLU A 278 -9.39 10.12 16.00
N THR A 279 -9.38 10.83 14.88
CA THR A 279 -10.46 10.76 13.88
C THR A 279 -10.27 9.62 12.88
N LEU A 280 -9.10 9.52 12.26
CA LEU A 280 -8.84 8.53 11.21
C LEU A 280 -8.72 7.09 11.71
N PRO A 281 -8.10 6.81 12.88
CA PRO A 281 -7.85 5.44 13.27
C PRO A 281 -9.09 4.54 13.32
N PRO A 282 -10.20 4.92 13.97
CA PRO A 282 -11.40 4.07 13.99
C PRO A 282 -12.05 3.93 12.61
N VAL A 283 -11.97 4.96 11.77
CA VAL A 283 -12.52 4.93 10.40
C VAL A 283 -11.70 3.98 9.52
N ALA A 284 -10.38 4.09 9.59
CA ALA A 284 -9.47 3.22 8.85
C ALA A 284 -9.63 1.75 9.28
N ALA A 285 -9.72 1.49 10.59
CA ALA A 285 -9.97 0.13 11.10
C ALA A 285 -11.29 -0.44 10.58
N ALA A 286 -12.38 0.33 10.62
CA ALA A 286 -13.68 -0.12 10.10
C ALA A 286 -13.63 -0.36 8.58
N LEU A 287 -12.91 0.48 7.82
CA LEU A 287 -12.72 0.31 6.39
C LEU A 287 -11.92 -0.95 6.06
N GLU A 288 -10.82 -1.19 6.78
CA GLU A 288 -9.98 -2.38 6.62
C GLU A 288 -10.74 -3.67 6.95
N LEU A 289 -11.42 -3.71 8.10
CA LEU A 289 -12.19 -4.89 8.53
C LEU A 289 -13.32 -5.21 7.56
N GLY A 290 -14.10 -4.21 7.17
CA GLY A 290 -15.20 -4.42 6.25
C GLY A 290 -14.75 -4.80 4.84
N PHE A 291 -13.60 -4.28 4.38
CA PHE A 291 -13.00 -4.75 3.14
C PHE A 291 -12.59 -6.22 3.24
N LEU A 292 -11.92 -6.61 4.33
CA LEU A 292 -11.48 -7.98 4.55
C LEU A 292 -12.65 -8.97 4.64
N ASP A 293 -13.79 -8.54 5.19
CA ASP A 293 -15.00 -9.36 5.22
C ASP A 293 -15.64 -9.53 3.83
N ALA A 294 -15.63 -8.49 3.03
CA ALA A 294 -16.30 -8.45 1.73
C ALA A 294 -15.43 -8.93 0.56
N ALA A 295 -14.10 -8.74 0.64
CA ALA A 295 -13.21 -9.04 -0.47
C ALA A 295 -13.18 -10.52 -0.80
N SER A 296 -13.15 -10.84 -2.08
CA SER A 296 -12.81 -12.17 -2.61
C SER A 296 -11.55 -12.07 -3.47
N GLU A 297 -10.83 -13.18 -3.60
CA GLU A 297 -9.71 -13.22 -4.54
C GLU A 297 -10.23 -13.02 -5.97
N PRO A 298 -9.81 -11.97 -6.67
CA PRO A 298 -10.33 -11.70 -8.02
C PRO A 298 -9.87 -12.76 -9.03
N THR A 299 -10.80 -13.19 -9.87
CA THR A 299 -10.52 -14.10 -11.01
C THR A 299 -10.53 -13.38 -12.36
N ALA A 300 -11.15 -12.20 -12.42
CA ALA A 300 -11.33 -11.42 -13.64
C ALA A 300 -10.43 -10.16 -13.66
N CYS A 301 -9.16 -10.31 -13.32
CA CYS A 301 -8.17 -9.25 -13.44
C CYS A 301 -6.83 -9.79 -13.98
N TRP A 302 -5.98 -8.88 -14.47
CA TRP A 302 -4.69 -9.21 -15.06
C TRP A 302 -3.51 -9.17 -14.08
N CYS A 303 -3.78 -8.99 -12.77
CA CYS A 303 -2.72 -8.77 -11.77
C CYS A 303 -1.63 -9.84 -11.77
N ARG A 304 -1.96 -11.11 -12.00
CA ARG A 304 -1.01 -12.23 -12.05
C ARG A 304 -0.37 -12.43 -13.42
N GLU A 305 -1.00 -11.91 -14.48
CA GLU A 305 -0.58 -12.13 -15.86
C GLU A 305 0.30 -11.00 -16.40
N LEU A 306 0.43 -9.90 -15.65
CA LEU A 306 1.23 -8.74 -16.05
C LEU A 306 2.73 -8.92 -15.70
N LEU A 307 3.22 -10.13 -15.80
CA LEU A 307 4.64 -10.46 -15.80
C LEU A 307 5.04 -10.93 -17.21
N ARG A 308 5.98 -10.22 -17.83
CA ARG A 308 6.44 -10.50 -19.18
C ARG A 308 7.90 -10.97 -19.18
N ALA A 309 8.21 -11.91 -20.08
CA ALA A 309 9.59 -12.31 -20.32
C ALA A 309 10.44 -11.09 -20.71
N ARG A 310 11.68 -11.02 -20.23
CA ARG A 310 12.61 -9.98 -20.67
C ARG A 310 12.90 -10.12 -22.17
N PRO A 311 12.89 -9.03 -22.96
CA PRO A 311 13.03 -9.09 -24.41
C PRO A 311 14.25 -9.88 -24.88
N LEU A 312 15.40 -9.73 -24.20
CA LEU A 312 16.65 -10.42 -24.53
C LEU A 312 16.57 -11.94 -24.30
N GLU A 313 15.84 -12.38 -23.29
CA GLU A 313 15.64 -13.79 -22.97
C GLU A 313 14.62 -14.43 -23.91
N TYR A 314 13.58 -13.68 -24.26
CA TYR A 314 12.61 -14.09 -25.26
C TYR A 314 13.27 -14.31 -26.63
N ALA A 315 14.11 -13.37 -27.07
CA ALA A 315 14.88 -13.51 -28.31
C ALA A 315 15.83 -14.75 -28.30
N ARG A 316 16.50 -15.01 -27.15
CA ARG A 316 17.36 -16.20 -27.00
C ARG A 316 16.56 -17.50 -26.97
N ALA A 317 15.37 -17.52 -26.38
CA ALA A 317 14.52 -18.70 -26.33
C ALA A 317 13.94 -19.06 -27.70
N GLN A 318 13.83 -18.10 -28.62
CA GLN A 318 13.32 -18.28 -29.98
C GLN A 318 14.45 -18.53 -31.02
N SER A 319 15.70 -18.29 -30.66
CA SER A 319 16.81 -18.67 -31.54
C SER A 319 16.90 -20.18 -31.59
N PRO A 320 16.86 -20.83 -32.77
CA PRO A 320 17.05 -22.25 -32.85
C PRO A 320 18.41 -22.57 -32.24
N ARG A 321 18.44 -23.52 -31.30
CA ARG A 321 19.72 -24.07 -30.83
C ARG A 321 20.43 -24.57 -32.06
N SER A 322 21.49 -23.87 -32.47
CA SER A 322 22.42 -24.41 -33.42
C SER A 322 22.94 -25.70 -32.80
N GLU A 323 22.46 -26.82 -33.30
CA GLU A 323 23.04 -28.13 -33.04
C GLU A 323 24.53 -28.04 -33.40
N GLN A 324 25.40 -28.12 -32.40
CA GLN A 324 26.80 -28.44 -32.52
C GLN A 324 27.02 -29.82 -31.94
#